data_44f789e5ac4019bbc4cd6441ee68881d
#
_entry.id   44f789e5ac4019bbc4cd6441ee68881d
#
_cell.length_a   1.000
_cell.length_b   1.000
_cell.length_c   1.000
_cell.angle_alpha   90.00
_cell.angle_beta   90.00
_cell.angle_gamma   90.00
#
_symmetry.space_group_name_H-M   'P 1'
#
loop_
_entity.id
_entity.type
_entity.pdbx_description
1 polymer ?
#
loop_
_entity_poly.entity_id
_entity_poly.type
_entity_poly.pdbx_seq_one_letter_code
_entity_poly.pdbx_strand_id
1 'polypeptide(L)'
;MKTALSAIALATALTLAPFIGGSFAVADDSAQREEHGERFSPEDRAAFLDARIAALKAGLELNAEQEKNWAPLESAMRDLAKQRAERFAAWKERRDHDQDGDEEISPIDRLARASERLSARAADLQKLAAAAKPLYDSLDDGQKRRFAVLFRGSMGRGQGRHWRRDG
;
A
#
# COMPACT_ATOMS: atom_id res chain seq x y z
N MET A 1 33.28 59.78 10.74
CA MET A 1 32.60 61.00 11.23
C MET A 1 31.20 60.60 11.65
N LYS A 2 30.93 60.82 12.96
CA LYS A 2 29.64 61.07 13.60
C LYS A 2 28.58 59.94 13.51
N THR A 3 28.48 59.03 14.47
CA THR A 3 27.70 59.13 15.76
C THR A 3 26.25 59.49 15.60
N ALA A 4 25.35 58.60 15.97
CA ALA A 4 24.22 58.89 16.86
C ALA A 4 23.62 57.57 17.41
N LEU A 5 23.80 57.38 18.69
CA LEU A 5 23.00 56.52 19.57
C LEU A 5 21.62 57.15 19.76
N SER A 6 20.58 56.34 19.87
CA SER A 6 19.38 56.69 20.60
C SER A 6 18.79 55.43 21.24
N ALA A 7 18.88 55.41 22.54
CA ALA A 7 18.20 54.52 23.47
C ALA A 7 16.87 55.16 23.87
N ILE A 8 15.79 54.38 23.95
CA ILE A 8 14.57 54.67 24.73
C ILE A 8 13.97 53.28 25.07
N ALA A 9 14.14 52.82 26.26
CA ALA A 9 13.34 52.88 27.50
C ALA A 9 12.11 51.94 27.50
N LEU A 10 12.29 50.93 28.30
CA LEU A 10 11.36 50.19 29.20
C LEU A 10 9.92 50.69 29.29
N ALA A 11 8.96 49.76 29.08
CA ALA A 11 7.70 49.75 29.82
C ALA A 11 7.24 48.30 30.00
N THR A 12 7.45 47.79 31.19
CA THR A 12 6.85 46.57 31.72
C THR A 12 5.37 46.82 32.01
N ALA A 13 4.49 46.13 31.31
CA ALA A 13 3.09 46.00 31.73
C ALA A 13 2.80 44.51 31.94
N LEU A 14 2.85 44.15 33.21
CA LEU A 14 2.41 42.83 33.74
C LEU A 14 0.90 42.86 33.81
N THR A 15 0.21 42.34 32.81
CA THR A 15 -1.24 42.07 32.86
C THR A 15 -1.47 40.61 33.20
N LEU A 16 -1.91 40.41 34.45
CA LEU A 16 -2.49 39.14 34.91
C LEU A 16 -3.82 38.95 34.18
N ALA A 17 -3.89 38.01 33.22
CA ALA A 17 -5.13 37.57 32.63
C ALA A 17 -5.62 36.29 33.36
N PRO A 18 -6.92 36.20 33.71
CA PRO A 18 -7.44 35.02 34.41
C PRO A 18 -7.41 33.80 33.48
N PHE A 19 -6.96 32.70 34.05
CA PHE A 19 -6.95 31.37 33.47
C PHE A 19 -8.40 30.90 33.30
N ILE A 20 -9.01 31.18 32.12
CA ILE A 20 -10.30 30.58 31.75
C ILE A 20 -9.96 29.15 31.29
N GLY A 21 -10.44 28.16 32.07
CA GLY A 21 -10.35 26.75 31.76
C GLY A 21 -10.94 26.48 30.38
N GLY A 22 -10.10 26.41 29.35
CA GLY A 22 -10.43 25.86 28.05
C GLY A 22 -10.53 24.37 28.21
N SER A 23 -11.76 23.82 28.20
CA SER A 23 -11.98 22.43 27.94
C SER A 23 -11.35 22.13 26.59
N PHE A 24 -10.23 21.44 26.60
CA PHE A 24 -9.72 20.80 25.38
C PHE A 24 -10.77 19.76 25.01
N ALA A 25 -11.65 20.11 24.08
CA ALA A 25 -12.39 19.12 23.34
C ALA A 25 -11.34 18.26 22.66
N VAL A 26 -11.14 17.05 23.17
CA VAL A 26 -10.45 15.99 22.43
C VAL A 26 -11.33 15.79 21.21
N ALA A 27 -10.95 16.42 20.10
CA ALA A 27 -11.56 16.13 18.81
C ALA A 27 -11.44 14.62 18.64
N ASP A 28 -12.59 13.98 18.45
CA ASP A 28 -12.68 12.55 18.25
C ASP A 28 -11.90 12.19 16.97
N ASP A 29 -10.65 11.76 17.15
CA ASP A 29 -9.74 11.32 16.09
C ASP A 29 -10.26 10.04 15.39
N SER A 30 -11.33 9.45 15.93
CA SER A 30 -12.00 8.29 15.33
C SER A 30 -12.77 8.65 14.06
N ALA A 31 -13.39 9.82 13.98
CA ALA A 31 -14.11 10.27 12.79
C ALA A 31 -13.15 10.54 11.61
N GLN A 32 -11.95 11.06 11.88
CA GLN A 32 -10.94 11.26 10.84
C GLN A 32 -10.27 9.96 10.37
N ARG A 33 -10.30 8.91 11.18
CA ARG A 33 -9.81 7.59 10.77
C ARG A 33 -10.76 6.87 9.83
N GLU A 34 -12.03 7.16 9.87
CA GLU A 34 -13.01 6.55 8.95
C GLU A 34 -12.93 7.18 7.55
N GLU A 35 -12.65 8.48 7.41
CA GLU A 35 -12.45 9.13 6.12
C GLU A 35 -11.16 8.71 5.41
N HIS A 36 -10.12 8.29 6.14
CA HIS A 36 -8.91 7.70 5.54
C HIS A 36 -9.10 6.24 5.08
N GLY A 37 -10.28 5.67 5.28
CA GLY A 37 -10.67 4.34 4.83
C GLY A 37 -11.19 4.29 3.39
N GLU A 38 -11.49 5.37 2.74
CA GLU A 38 -11.82 5.43 1.31
C GLU A 38 -10.57 5.20 0.45
N ARG A 39 -10.18 3.98 0.47
CA ARG A 39 -9.06 3.45 -0.26
C ARG A 39 -9.50 3.28 -1.69
N PHE A 40 -8.92 4.06 -2.55
CA PHE A 40 -8.87 3.97 -4.00
C PHE A 40 -10.02 3.19 -4.66
N SER A 41 -10.72 3.81 -5.55
CA SER A 41 -11.77 3.19 -6.36
C SER A 41 -11.21 1.98 -7.15
N PRO A 42 -12.04 1.11 -7.69
CA PRO A 42 -11.58 0.06 -8.60
C PRO A 42 -10.79 0.63 -9.78
N GLU A 43 -11.19 1.79 -10.31
CA GLU A 43 -10.56 2.52 -11.40
C GLU A 43 -9.17 3.02 -11.00
N ASP A 44 -9.03 3.60 -9.80
CA ASP A 44 -7.72 4.03 -9.27
C ASP A 44 -6.77 2.86 -9.13
N ARG A 45 -7.27 1.72 -8.64
CA ARG A 45 -6.46 0.51 -8.50
C ARG A 45 -5.98 -0.01 -9.84
N ALA A 46 -6.83 0.05 -10.88
CA ALA A 46 -6.45 -0.31 -12.23
C ALA A 46 -5.39 0.66 -12.79
N ALA A 47 -5.59 1.96 -12.64
CA ALA A 47 -4.63 2.97 -13.05
C ALA A 47 -3.27 2.84 -12.35
N PHE A 48 -3.26 2.55 -11.04
CA PHE A 48 -2.01 2.28 -10.31
C PHE A 48 -1.32 1.00 -10.76
N LEU A 49 -2.08 -0.03 -11.12
CA LEU A 49 -1.50 -1.24 -11.70
C LEU A 49 -0.84 -0.94 -13.04
N ASP A 50 -1.52 -0.22 -13.92
CA ASP A 50 -0.99 0.18 -15.23
C ASP A 50 0.28 1.02 -15.09
N ALA A 51 0.28 1.99 -14.19
CA ALA A 51 1.45 2.80 -13.89
C ALA A 51 2.65 1.95 -13.40
N ARG A 52 2.38 0.96 -12.55
CA ARG A 52 3.44 0.05 -12.04
C ARG A 52 4.00 -0.85 -13.13
N ILE A 53 3.13 -1.39 -13.98
CA ILE A 53 3.53 -2.22 -15.13
C ILE A 53 4.38 -1.39 -16.11
N ALA A 54 3.94 -0.18 -16.43
CA ALA A 54 4.68 0.75 -17.28
C ALA A 54 6.04 1.13 -16.68
N ALA A 55 6.10 1.44 -15.39
CA ALA A 55 7.34 1.75 -14.70
C ALA A 55 8.32 0.56 -14.67
N LEU A 56 7.82 -0.66 -14.48
CA LEU A 56 8.63 -1.87 -14.52
C LEU A 56 9.21 -2.09 -15.92
N LYS A 57 8.39 -1.99 -16.96
CA LYS A 57 8.82 -2.14 -18.35
C LYS A 57 9.87 -1.09 -18.73
N ALA A 58 9.58 0.18 -18.46
CA ALA A 58 10.50 1.27 -18.76
C ALA A 58 11.82 1.17 -18.01
N GLY A 59 11.79 0.80 -16.73
CA GLY A 59 12.99 0.68 -15.91
C GLY A 59 13.88 -0.52 -16.25
N LEU A 60 13.34 -1.52 -16.94
CA LEU A 60 14.13 -2.67 -17.42
C LEU A 60 14.91 -2.37 -18.70
N GLU A 61 14.48 -1.39 -19.51
CA GLU A 61 15.15 -1.04 -20.78
C GLU A 61 15.39 -2.28 -21.67
N LEU A 62 14.28 -3.03 -21.91
CA LEU A 62 14.34 -4.32 -22.62
C LEU A 62 14.78 -4.13 -24.06
N ASN A 63 15.67 -5.00 -24.54
CA ASN A 63 15.96 -5.10 -25.98
C ASN A 63 14.84 -5.89 -26.70
N ALA A 64 14.90 -5.90 -28.04
CA ALA A 64 13.84 -6.50 -28.87
C ALA A 64 13.61 -8.02 -28.60
N GLU A 65 14.66 -8.77 -28.24
CA GLU A 65 14.54 -10.18 -27.92
C GLU A 65 13.89 -10.40 -26.54
N GLN A 66 14.26 -9.57 -25.56
CA GLN A 66 13.68 -9.60 -24.22
C GLN A 66 12.21 -9.15 -24.21
N GLU A 67 11.84 -8.19 -25.06
CA GLU A 67 10.44 -7.75 -25.18
C GLU A 67 9.47 -8.87 -25.57
N LYS A 68 9.91 -9.89 -26.29
CA LYS A 68 9.08 -11.06 -26.63
C LYS A 68 8.60 -11.81 -25.38
N ASN A 69 9.36 -11.73 -24.30
CA ASN A 69 9.06 -12.38 -23.03
C ASN A 69 8.27 -11.46 -22.06
N TRP A 70 7.98 -10.20 -22.46
CA TRP A 70 7.29 -9.24 -21.60
C TRP A 70 5.79 -9.54 -21.46
N ALA A 71 5.10 -9.82 -22.55
CA ALA A 71 3.66 -9.96 -22.59
C ALA A 71 3.10 -11.05 -21.62
N PRO A 72 3.73 -12.23 -21.47
CA PRO A 72 3.28 -13.21 -20.47
C PRO A 72 3.36 -12.70 -19.04
N LEU A 73 4.41 -11.97 -18.67
CA LEU A 73 4.55 -11.38 -17.34
C LEU A 73 3.49 -10.29 -17.09
N GLU A 74 3.30 -9.39 -18.05
CA GLU A 74 2.28 -8.35 -17.96
C GLU A 74 0.88 -8.93 -17.76
N SER A 75 0.50 -9.94 -18.58
CA SER A 75 -0.78 -10.63 -18.44
C SER A 75 -0.93 -11.27 -17.06
N ALA A 76 0.09 -11.98 -16.57
CA ALA A 76 0.05 -12.61 -15.25
C ALA A 76 -0.06 -11.59 -14.10
N MET A 77 0.53 -10.41 -14.22
CA MET A 77 0.38 -9.33 -13.24
C MET A 77 -1.05 -8.78 -13.20
N ARG A 78 -1.68 -8.60 -14.37
CA ARG A 78 -3.07 -8.16 -14.48
C ARG A 78 -4.03 -9.20 -13.94
N ASP A 79 -3.85 -10.46 -14.29
CA ASP A 79 -4.66 -11.57 -13.80
C ASP A 79 -4.58 -11.71 -12.28
N LEU A 80 -3.38 -11.60 -11.72
CA LEU A 80 -3.19 -11.61 -10.27
C LEU A 80 -3.93 -10.46 -9.58
N ALA A 81 -3.89 -9.27 -10.16
CA ALA A 81 -4.59 -8.10 -9.60
C ALA A 81 -6.12 -8.29 -9.67
N LYS A 82 -6.64 -8.79 -10.79
CA LYS A 82 -8.06 -9.11 -10.97
C LYS A 82 -8.53 -10.14 -9.94
N GLN A 83 -7.83 -11.25 -9.82
CA GLN A 83 -8.17 -12.31 -8.86
C GLN A 83 -8.12 -11.82 -7.39
N ARG A 84 -7.17 -10.93 -7.07
CA ARG A 84 -7.13 -10.30 -5.74
C ARG A 84 -8.35 -9.41 -5.49
N ALA A 85 -8.76 -8.63 -6.49
CA ALA A 85 -9.94 -7.77 -6.38
C ALA A 85 -11.23 -8.60 -6.20
N GLU A 86 -11.40 -9.66 -6.98
CA GLU A 86 -12.53 -10.59 -6.88
C GLU A 86 -12.59 -11.27 -5.51
N ARG A 87 -11.46 -11.76 -5.01
CA ARG A 87 -11.39 -12.36 -3.67
C ARG A 87 -11.69 -11.36 -2.56
N PHE A 88 -11.27 -10.10 -2.73
CA PHE A 88 -11.58 -9.06 -1.76
C PHE A 88 -13.05 -8.70 -1.76
N ALA A 89 -13.68 -8.58 -2.94
CA ALA A 89 -15.12 -8.36 -3.06
C ALA A 89 -15.93 -9.49 -2.41
N ALA A 90 -15.62 -10.74 -2.74
CA ALA A 90 -16.26 -11.90 -2.15
C ALA A 90 -16.03 -12.04 -0.62
N TRP A 91 -14.89 -11.55 -0.12
CA TRP A 91 -14.66 -11.49 1.32
C TRP A 91 -15.51 -10.41 1.98
N LYS A 92 -15.65 -9.25 1.35
CA LYS A 92 -16.47 -8.15 1.85
C LYS A 92 -17.95 -8.57 1.94
N GLU A 93 -18.49 -9.13 0.88
CA GLU A 93 -19.87 -9.63 0.84
C GLU A 93 -20.16 -10.65 1.98
N ARG A 94 -19.26 -11.61 2.18
CA ARG A 94 -19.40 -12.58 3.27
C ARG A 94 -19.32 -11.93 4.64
N ARG A 95 -18.41 -10.98 4.83
CA ARG A 95 -18.29 -10.28 6.09
C ARG A 95 -19.54 -9.47 6.43
N ASP A 96 -20.12 -8.83 5.43
CA ASP A 96 -21.32 -8.04 5.60
C ASP A 96 -22.51 -8.97 5.97
N HIS A 97 -22.61 -10.15 5.37
CA HIS A 97 -23.59 -11.19 5.76
C HIS A 97 -23.34 -11.79 7.15
N ASP A 98 -22.07 -12.05 7.51
CA ASP A 98 -21.71 -12.63 8.80
C ASP A 98 -21.96 -11.64 9.98
N GLN A 99 -22.11 -10.32 9.71
CA GLN A 99 -22.48 -9.31 10.73
C GLN A 99 -23.99 -9.28 11.00
N ASP A 100 -24.80 -9.70 10.05
CA ASP A 100 -26.27 -9.74 10.18
C ASP A 100 -26.79 -11.07 10.74
N GLY A 101 -25.91 -12.07 10.92
CA GLY A 101 -26.28 -13.41 11.40
C GLY A 101 -25.54 -13.79 12.68
N ASP A 102 -26.29 -14.25 13.68
CA ASP A 102 -25.77 -14.78 14.96
C ASP A 102 -24.99 -16.11 14.82
N GLU A 103 -24.67 -16.54 13.60
CA GLU A 103 -23.99 -17.81 13.39
C GLU A 103 -22.49 -17.69 13.59
N GLU A 104 -22.03 -18.09 14.75
CA GLU A 104 -20.62 -18.08 15.12
C GLU A 104 -19.84 -19.13 14.30
N ILE A 105 -19.05 -18.67 13.31
CA ILE A 105 -18.21 -19.54 12.49
C ILE A 105 -17.23 -20.31 13.38
N SER A 106 -17.25 -21.62 13.31
CA SER A 106 -16.40 -22.47 14.15
C SER A 106 -14.91 -22.18 13.91
N PRO A 107 -14.03 -22.34 14.91
CA PRO A 107 -12.60 -22.21 14.75
C PRO A 107 -12.00 -23.11 13.65
N ILE A 108 -12.58 -24.29 13.46
CA ILE A 108 -12.17 -25.26 12.45
C ILE A 108 -12.51 -24.75 11.05
N ASP A 109 -13.71 -24.19 10.85
CA ASP A 109 -14.10 -23.61 9.56
C ASP A 109 -13.28 -22.38 9.23
N ARG A 110 -12.91 -21.58 10.22
CA ARG A 110 -11.97 -20.47 10.04
C ARG A 110 -10.60 -20.96 9.55
N LEU A 111 -10.11 -22.05 10.13
CA LEU A 111 -8.83 -22.66 9.72
C LEU A 111 -8.92 -23.23 8.30
N ALA A 112 -10.00 -23.94 7.96
CA ALA A 112 -10.24 -24.47 6.61
C ALA A 112 -10.26 -23.36 5.58
N ARG A 113 -11.03 -22.30 5.80
CA ARG A 113 -11.10 -21.11 4.93
C ARG A 113 -9.74 -20.39 4.81
N ALA A 114 -8.93 -20.37 5.89
CA ALA A 114 -7.58 -19.81 5.85
C ALA A 114 -6.65 -20.65 4.96
N SER A 115 -6.73 -21.98 5.06
CA SER A 115 -5.97 -22.92 4.23
C SER A 115 -6.30 -22.76 2.75
N GLU A 116 -7.58 -22.68 2.39
CA GLU A 116 -8.03 -22.45 1.02
C GLU A 116 -7.47 -21.14 0.44
N ARG A 117 -7.53 -20.06 1.22
CA ARG A 117 -6.97 -18.75 0.81
C ARG A 117 -5.46 -18.80 0.58
N LEU A 118 -4.73 -19.51 1.44
CA LEU A 118 -3.28 -19.68 1.29
C LEU A 118 -2.94 -20.51 0.06
N SER A 119 -3.68 -21.60 -0.19
CA SER A 119 -3.52 -22.45 -1.37
C SER A 119 -3.79 -21.68 -2.66
N ALA A 120 -4.89 -20.93 -2.73
CA ALA A 120 -5.20 -20.07 -3.87
C ALA A 120 -4.10 -19.02 -4.12
N ARG A 121 -3.61 -18.38 -3.05
CA ARG A 121 -2.52 -17.43 -3.16
C ARG A 121 -1.21 -18.07 -3.64
N ALA A 122 -0.90 -19.27 -3.17
CA ALA A 122 0.27 -20.01 -3.63
C ALA A 122 0.19 -20.33 -5.12
N ALA A 123 -0.96 -20.80 -5.60
CA ALA A 123 -1.19 -21.07 -7.03
C ALA A 123 -1.01 -19.81 -7.90
N ASP A 124 -1.51 -18.65 -7.45
CA ASP A 124 -1.33 -17.39 -8.16
C ASP A 124 0.14 -16.95 -8.25
N LEU A 125 0.88 -17.12 -7.16
CA LEU A 125 2.31 -16.79 -7.15
C LEU A 125 3.12 -17.74 -8.04
N GLN A 126 2.73 -19.03 -8.11
CA GLN A 126 3.34 -19.99 -9.03
C GLN A 126 3.12 -19.58 -10.49
N LYS A 127 1.89 -19.20 -10.85
CA LYS A 127 1.57 -18.70 -12.21
C LYS A 127 2.40 -17.48 -12.56
N LEU A 128 2.48 -16.52 -11.64
CA LEU A 128 3.28 -15.31 -11.85
C LEU A 128 4.77 -15.63 -11.99
N ALA A 129 5.31 -16.51 -11.16
CA ALA A 129 6.71 -16.94 -11.24
C ALA A 129 7.01 -17.65 -12.58
N ALA A 130 6.14 -18.53 -13.03
CA ALA A 130 6.27 -19.22 -14.32
C ALA A 130 6.25 -18.23 -15.49
N ALA A 131 5.37 -17.22 -15.45
CA ALA A 131 5.31 -16.17 -16.47
C ALA A 131 6.51 -15.23 -16.46
N ALA A 132 7.06 -14.94 -15.27
CA ALA A 132 8.22 -14.05 -15.12
C ALA A 132 9.54 -14.72 -15.51
N LYS A 133 9.64 -16.05 -15.38
CA LYS A 133 10.91 -16.79 -15.55
C LYS A 133 11.59 -16.57 -16.90
N PRO A 134 10.92 -16.68 -18.06
CA PRO A 134 11.57 -16.51 -19.35
C PRO A 134 12.16 -15.12 -19.52
N LEU A 135 11.47 -14.08 -19.07
CA LEU A 135 12.00 -12.72 -19.08
C LEU A 135 13.20 -12.62 -18.15
N TYR A 136 13.07 -13.04 -16.89
CA TYR A 136 14.12 -12.92 -15.88
C TYR A 136 15.42 -13.63 -16.29
N ASP A 137 15.31 -14.80 -16.90
CA ASP A 137 16.47 -15.57 -17.40
C ASP A 137 17.21 -14.85 -18.54
N SER A 138 16.51 -14.04 -19.34
CA SER A 138 17.08 -13.26 -20.44
C SER A 138 17.73 -11.93 -20.01
N LEU A 139 17.51 -11.49 -18.76
CA LEU A 139 18.03 -10.23 -18.26
C LEU A 139 19.53 -10.31 -17.93
N ASP A 140 20.25 -9.22 -18.16
CA ASP A 140 21.59 -9.02 -17.63
C ASP A 140 21.59 -8.71 -16.12
N ASP A 141 22.77 -8.66 -15.49
CA ASP A 141 22.91 -8.44 -14.05
C ASP A 141 22.38 -7.05 -13.60
N GLY A 142 22.53 -6.03 -14.45
CA GLY A 142 22.01 -4.68 -14.20
C GLY A 142 20.49 -4.69 -14.21
N GLN A 143 19.91 -5.29 -15.25
CA GLN A 143 18.47 -5.47 -15.40
C GLN A 143 17.87 -6.33 -14.27
N LYS A 144 18.53 -7.41 -13.85
CA LYS A 144 18.10 -8.24 -12.70
C LYS A 144 18.03 -7.45 -11.40
N ARG A 145 19.01 -6.58 -11.14
CA ARG A 145 18.96 -5.68 -9.96
C ARG A 145 17.79 -4.71 -10.05
N ARG A 146 17.56 -4.07 -11.22
CA ARG A 146 16.41 -3.19 -11.44
C ARG A 146 15.08 -3.94 -11.29
N PHE A 147 14.99 -5.14 -11.88
CA PHE A 147 13.82 -6.01 -11.74
C PHE A 147 13.49 -6.28 -10.28
N ALA A 148 14.47 -6.68 -9.46
CA ALA A 148 14.24 -6.99 -8.05
C ALA A 148 13.65 -5.80 -7.26
N VAL A 149 14.09 -4.57 -7.55
CA VAL A 149 13.59 -3.36 -6.89
C VAL A 149 12.19 -2.99 -7.38
N LEU A 150 12.01 -2.90 -8.71
CA LEU A 150 10.77 -2.45 -9.34
C LEU A 150 9.65 -3.48 -9.17
N PHE A 151 9.97 -4.76 -9.32
CA PHE A 151 8.99 -5.83 -9.15
C PHE A 151 8.48 -5.95 -7.72
N ARG A 152 9.34 -5.76 -6.72
CA ARG A 152 8.92 -5.68 -5.31
C ARG A 152 7.96 -4.51 -5.08
N GLY A 153 8.23 -3.35 -5.69
CA GLY A 153 7.33 -2.19 -5.66
C GLY A 153 5.99 -2.48 -6.33
N SER A 154 5.99 -3.22 -7.46
CA SER A 154 4.79 -3.56 -8.23
C SER A 154 3.88 -4.58 -7.51
N MET A 155 4.45 -5.48 -6.71
CA MET A 155 3.69 -6.50 -5.96
C MET A 155 2.86 -5.93 -4.80
N GLY A 156 2.95 -4.62 -4.56
CA GLY A 156 2.35 -3.94 -3.43
C GLY A 156 3.09 -4.31 -2.14
N ARG A 157 3.43 -3.34 -1.34
CA ARG A 157 3.85 -3.59 0.04
C ARG A 157 2.70 -4.27 0.76
N GLY A 158 2.67 -5.61 0.75
CA GLY A 158 1.95 -6.34 1.76
C GLY A 158 2.51 -5.82 3.09
N GLN A 159 1.68 -5.06 3.79
CA GLN A 159 1.84 -4.53 5.14
C GLN A 159 3.28 -4.59 5.65
N GLY A 160 4.01 -3.47 5.48
CA GLY A 160 5.26 -3.27 6.17
C GLY A 160 5.02 -3.52 7.65
N ARG A 161 5.57 -4.60 8.17
CA ARG A 161 5.76 -4.72 9.60
C ARG A 161 6.49 -3.46 10.01
N HIS A 162 5.81 -2.59 10.74
CA HIS A 162 6.47 -1.64 11.61
C HIS A 162 7.33 -2.47 12.58
N TRP A 163 8.59 -2.65 12.22
CA TRP A 163 9.59 -2.92 13.22
C TRP A 163 9.65 -1.65 14.05
N ARG A 164 8.90 -1.63 15.15
CA ARG A 164 9.20 -0.73 16.25
C ARG A 164 10.63 -1.06 16.64
N ARG A 165 11.49 -0.15 16.36
CA ARG A 165 12.82 -0.06 16.90
C ARG A 165 12.63 0.57 18.28
N ASP A 166 12.25 -0.26 19.23
CA ASP A 166 12.37 0.08 20.65
C ASP A 166 13.82 -0.22 21.01
N GLY A 167 14.62 0.86 21.15
CA GLY A 167 15.94 0.92 21.71
C GLY A 167 16.01 2.13 22.61
#